data_4500df2441df8e455fd9cea81475c300
#
_entry.id   4500df2441df8e455fd9cea81475c300
#
_cell.length_a   1.000
_cell.length_b   1.000
_cell.length_c   1.000
_cell.angle_alpha   90.00
_cell.angle_beta   90.00
_cell.angle_gamma   90.00
#
_symmetry.space_group_name_H-M   'P 1'
#
loop_
_entity.id
_entity.type
_entity.pdbx_description
1 polymer ?
#
loop_
_entity_poly.entity_id
_entity_poly.type
_entity_poly.pdbx_seq_one_letter_code
_entity_poly.pdbx_strand_id
1 'polypeptide(L)'
;MRHQKSVVKLGRSQAHRDALFANQAVSLIEHSRIKTTLAKAKAVRPFAEKLVTIAKKNTLHARRTALAILRQNEGAVHRLFDEVAPRAAERKGGYTRIIKIGQRNSDAAPMALLEWVDATVVETAPEPKAKTKKAAAKAAPAAEPAAEPKKPRAKKKPAAEPAETPAEEPPSGE
;
A
#
# COMPACT_ATOMS: atom_id res chain seq x y z
N MET A 1 -36.33 3.82 -14.18
CA MET A 1 -35.98 5.05 -13.49
C MET A 1 -34.79 4.83 -12.54
N ARG A 2 -33.85 5.76 -12.46
CA ARG A 2 -32.72 5.70 -11.47
C ARG A 2 -33.06 6.61 -10.29
N HIS A 3 -33.63 6.07 -9.24
CA HIS A 3 -33.88 6.84 -8.02
C HIS A 3 -32.59 6.94 -7.21
N GLN A 4 -32.06 8.17 -7.04
CA GLN A 4 -30.97 8.56 -6.11
C GLN A 4 -29.75 7.62 -6.01
N LYS A 5 -29.37 6.93 -7.08
CA LYS A 5 -28.18 6.08 -7.08
C LYS A 5 -26.92 6.94 -7.22
N SER A 6 -26.36 7.37 -6.08
CA SER A 6 -25.13 8.16 -6.00
C SER A 6 -23.84 7.33 -6.21
N VAL A 7 -23.95 6.02 -6.48
CA VAL A 7 -22.79 5.14 -6.59
C VAL A 7 -22.05 5.38 -7.90
N VAL A 8 -20.86 5.94 -7.80
CA VAL A 8 -19.94 6.12 -8.93
C VAL A 8 -19.33 4.78 -9.30
N LYS A 9 -19.65 4.24 -10.46
CA LYS A 9 -19.18 2.90 -10.92
C LYS A 9 -17.68 2.90 -11.32
N LEU A 10 -17.11 4.01 -11.76
CA LEU A 10 -15.72 4.16 -12.20
C LEU A 10 -15.30 3.18 -13.31
N GLY A 11 -16.25 2.71 -14.13
CA GLY A 11 -15.98 1.71 -15.18
C GLY A 11 -15.52 0.35 -14.62
N ARG A 12 -15.90 -0.04 -13.39
CA ARG A 12 -15.42 -1.24 -12.69
C ARG A 12 -16.57 -2.11 -12.19
N SER A 13 -16.32 -3.43 -12.11
CA SER A 13 -17.19 -4.36 -11.39
C SER A 13 -17.22 -4.02 -9.90
N GLN A 14 -18.20 -4.54 -9.17
CA GLN A 14 -18.34 -4.26 -7.73
C GLN A 14 -17.08 -4.68 -6.95
N ALA A 15 -16.64 -5.91 -7.12
CA ALA A 15 -15.48 -6.45 -6.40
C ALA A 15 -14.18 -5.65 -6.68
N HIS A 16 -13.97 -5.24 -7.94
CA HIS A 16 -12.81 -4.42 -8.33
C HIS A 16 -12.89 -3.00 -7.76
N ARG A 17 -14.10 -2.43 -7.66
CA ARG A 17 -14.31 -1.11 -7.07
C ARG A 17 -14.08 -1.13 -5.56
N ASP A 18 -14.57 -2.15 -4.87
CA ASP A 18 -14.37 -2.31 -3.42
C ASP A 18 -12.88 -2.52 -3.10
N ALA A 19 -12.15 -3.26 -3.93
CA ALA A 19 -10.70 -3.38 -3.84
C ALA A 19 -9.99 -2.04 -4.04
N LEU A 20 -10.43 -1.25 -5.03
CA LEU A 20 -9.87 0.08 -5.28
C LEU A 20 -10.04 0.99 -4.05
N PHE A 21 -11.23 0.99 -3.43
CA PHE A 21 -11.50 1.84 -2.27
C PHE A 21 -10.69 1.40 -1.05
N ALA A 22 -10.59 0.09 -0.80
CA ALA A 22 -9.76 -0.44 0.27
C ALA A 22 -8.28 -0.05 0.09
N ASN A 23 -7.70 -0.28 -1.09
CA ASN A 23 -6.31 0.04 -1.37
C ASN A 23 -6.02 1.55 -1.26
N GLN A 24 -6.92 2.42 -1.79
CA GLN A 24 -6.74 3.86 -1.64
C GLN A 24 -6.89 4.34 -0.20
N ALA A 25 -7.76 3.71 0.60
CA ALA A 25 -7.88 4.02 2.02
C ALA A 25 -6.63 3.57 2.80
N VAL A 26 -6.08 2.39 2.50
CA VAL A 26 -4.81 1.92 3.07
C VAL A 26 -3.71 2.93 2.77
N SER A 27 -3.50 3.29 1.49
CA SER A 27 -2.49 4.29 1.12
C SER A 27 -2.71 5.65 1.79
N LEU A 28 -3.97 6.08 1.99
CA LEU A 28 -4.28 7.32 2.68
C LEU A 28 -3.92 7.26 4.18
N ILE A 29 -4.13 6.12 4.82
CA ILE A 29 -3.77 5.89 6.23
C ILE A 29 -2.24 5.87 6.39
N GLU A 30 -1.53 5.21 5.47
CA GLU A 30 -0.07 5.07 5.51
C GLU A 30 0.67 6.37 5.24
N HIS A 31 0.19 7.15 4.28
CA HIS A 31 0.90 8.35 3.78
C HIS A 31 0.25 9.67 4.21
N SER A 32 -0.89 9.63 4.90
CA SER A 32 -1.70 10.81 5.30
C SER A 32 -2.22 11.67 4.15
N ARG A 33 -1.63 11.57 2.96
CA ARG A 33 -1.94 12.34 1.75
C ARG A 33 -1.67 11.50 0.51
N ILE A 34 -2.63 11.46 -0.43
CA ILE A 34 -2.49 10.74 -1.70
C ILE A 34 -2.90 11.61 -2.90
N LYS A 35 -2.17 11.48 -4.01
CA LYS A 35 -2.49 12.11 -5.29
C LYS A 35 -3.27 11.14 -6.16
N THR A 36 -4.49 11.49 -6.55
CA THR A 36 -5.36 10.63 -7.38
C THR A 36 -6.24 11.46 -8.31
N THR A 37 -7.05 10.82 -9.15
CA THR A 37 -8.01 11.57 -9.99
C THR A 37 -9.17 12.07 -9.13
N LEU A 38 -9.74 13.24 -9.49
CA LEU A 38 -10.82 13.87 -8.77
C LEU A 38 -12.05 12.96 -8.60
N ALA A 39 -12.38 12.16 -9.62
CA ALA A 39 -13.49 11.20 -9.56
C ALA A 39 -13.26 10.11 -8.50
N LYS A 40 -12.03 9.55 -8.44
CA LYS A 40 -11.64 8.57 -7.43
C LYS A 40 -11.62 9.18 -6.03
N ALA A 41 -11.03 10.37 -5.86
CA ALA A 41 -11.01 11.07 -4.58
C ALA A 41 -12.42 11.29 -4.02
N LYS A 42 -13.35 11.77 -4.87
CA LYS A 42 -14.76 11.96 -4.47
C LYS A 42 -15.45 10.65 -4.08
N ALA A 43 -15.12 9.54 -4.76
CA ALA A 43 -15.73 8.24 -4.49
C ALA A 43 -15.17 7.55 -3.22
N VAL A 44 -13.87 7.72 -2.93
CA VAL A 44 -13.21 7.15 -1.75
C VAL A 44 -13.49 7.93 -0.48
N ARG A 45 -13.72 9.24 -0.57
CA ARG A 45 -13.99 10.11 0.58
C ARG A 45 -15.02 9.55 1.57
N PRO A 46 -16.25 9.19 1.18
CA PRO A 46 -17.24 8.66 2.14
C PRO A 46 -16.82 7.32 2.74
N PHE A 47 -16.05 6.52 1.99
CA PHE A 47 -15.52 5.25 2.48
C PHE A 47 -14.46 5.47 3.58
N ALA A 48 -13.52 6.38 3.36
CA ALA A 48 -12.49 6.75 4.33
C ALA A 48 -13.10 7.39 5.59
N GLU A 49 -14.06 8.29 5.43
CA GLU A 49 -14.74 8.93 6.57
C GLU A 49 -15.53 7.92 7.42
N LYS A 50 -16.16 6.91 6.79
CA LYS A 50 -16.82 5.83 7.51
C LYS A 50 -15.83 5.00 8.34
N LEU A 51 -14.63 4.72 7.82
CA LEU A 51 -13.58 4.02 8.56
C LEU A 51 -13.16 4.79 9.82
N VAL A 52 -12.96 6.11 9.73
CA VAL A 52 -12.66 6.94 10.91
C VAL A 52 -13.79 6.90 11.93
N THR A 53 -15.05 6.97 11.47
CA THR A 53 -16.21 6.89 12.38
C THR A 53 -16.28 5.54 13.12
N ILE A 54 -15.91 4.43 12.45
CA ILE A 54 -15.82 3.11 13.08
C ILE A 54 -14.66 3.09 14.07
N ALA A 55 -13.50 3.62 13.69
CA ALA A 55 -12.29 3.61 14.51
C ALA A 55 -12.45 4.43 15.80
N LYS A 56 -13.19 5.53 15.79
CA LYS A 56 -13.49 6.35 16.97
C LYS A 56 -14.21 5.59 18.08
N LYS A 57 -14.93 4.50 17.78
CA LYS A 57 -15.59 3.67 18.79
C LYS A 57 -14.60 2.85 19.63
N ASN A 58 -13.41 2.61 19.13
CA ASN A 58 -12.29 1.89 19.74
C ASN A 58 -12.67 0.56 20.45
N THR A 59 -13.63 -0.19 19.90
CA THR A 59 -14.05 -1.50 20.40
C THR A 59 -13.40 -2.62 19.61
N LEU A 60 -13.32 -3.83 20.20
CA LEU A 60 -12.83 -5.02 19.49
C LEU A 60 -13.64 -5.29 18.21
N HIS A 61 -14.96 -5.10 18.28
CA HIS A 61 -15.83 -5.22 17.10
C HIS A 61 -15.47 -4.20 16.02
N ALA A 62 -15.19 -2.95 16.39
CA ALA A 62 -14.77 -1.92 15.45
C ALA A 62 -13.45 -2.28 14.76
N ARG A 63 -12.46 -2.83 15.49
CA ARG A 63 -11.19 -3.31 14.94
C ARG A 63 -11.39 -4.46 13.94
N ARG A 64 -12.20 -5.46 14.29
CA ARG A 64 -12.55 -6.57 13.38
C ARG A 64 -13.28 -6.09 12.12
N THR A 65 -14.20 -5.14 12.27
CA THR A 65 -14.93 -4.55 11.14
C THR A 65 -14.00 -3.76 10.22
N ALA A 66 -13.10 -2.95 10.77
CA ALA A 66 -12.10 -2.21 10.00
C ALA A 66 -11.15 -3.15 9.26
N LEU A 67 -10.70 -4.23 9.89
CA LEU A 67 -9.84 -5.26 9.31
C LEU A 67 -10.51 -5.93 8.10
N ALA A 68 -11.79 -6.31 8.22
CA ALA A 68 -12.55 -6.86 7.09
C ALA A 68 -12.70 -5.88 5.93
N ILE A 69 -12.99 -4.61 6.21
CA ILE A 69 -13.13 -3.54 5.22
C ILE A 69 -11.80 -3.23 4.51
N LEU A 70 -10.67 -3.23 5.24
CA LEU A 70 -9.32 -2.98 4.73
C LEU A 70 -8.65 -4.25 4.18
N ARG A 71 -9.40 -5.33 3.96
CA ARG A 71 -8.93 -6.58 3.36
C ARG A 71 -7.73 -7.20 4.08
N GLN A 72 -7.83 -7.31 5.39
CA GLN A 72 -6.84 -7.94 6.27
C GLN A 72 -5.48 -7.20 6.33
N ASN A 73 -5.47 -5.90 6.04
CA ASN A 73 -4.28 -5.08 6.23
C ASN A 73 -4.18 -4.62 7.69
N GLU A 74 -3.48 -5.38 8.52
CA GLU A 74 -3.31 -5.13 9.95
C GLU A 74 -2.53 -3.83 10.21
N GLY A 75 -1.47 -3.57 9.43
CA GLY A 75 -0.66 -2.36 9.59
C GLY A 75 -1.47 -1.07 9.41
N ALA A 76 -2.35 -1.03 8.39
CA ALA A 76 -3.25 0.11 8.20
C ALA A 76 -4.30 0.21 9.32
N VAL A 77 -4.80 -0.91 9.86
CA VAL A 77 -5.73 -0.90 10.98
C VAL A 77 -5.05 -0.33 12.23
N HIS A 78 -3.83 -0.76 12.57
CA HIS A 78 -3.08 -0.21 13.71
C HIS A 78 -2.93 1.30 13.58
N ARG A 79 -2.40 1.81 12.47
CA ARG A 79 -2.27 3.26 12.23
C ARG A 79 -3.58 4.01 12.27
N LEU A 80 -4.67 3.42 11.74
CA LEU A 80 -5.99 4.03 11.79
C LEU A 80 -6.47 4.28 13.22
N PHE A 81 -6.29 3.30 14.13
CA PHE A 81 -6.74 3.41 15.51
C PHE A 81 -5.78 4.20 16.40
N ASP A 82 -4.48 4.13 16.14
CA ASP A 82 -3.45 4.72 17.01
C ASP A 82 -3.11 6.16 16.60
N GLU A 83 -3.21 6.50 15.31
CA GLU A 83 -2.84 7.82 14.81
C GLU A 83 -4.04 8.65 14.32
N VAL A 84 -4.87 8.07 13.41
CA VAL A 84 -5.92 8.83 12.71
C VAL A 84 -7.13 9.07 13.61
N ALA A 85 -7.61 8.05 14.32
CA ALA A 85 -8.80 8.15 15.15
C ALA A 85 -8.65 9.12 16.33
N PRO A 86 -7.53 9.15 17.09
CA PRO A 86 -7.32 10.12 18.16
C PRO A 86 -7.28 11.57 17.65
N ARG A 87 -6.61 11.83 16.52
CA ARG A 87 -6.55 13.17 15.93
C ARG A 87 -7.93 13.68 15.49
N ALA A 88 -8.80 12.78 15.03
CA ALA A 88 -10.15 13.11 14.60
C ALA A 88 -11.18 13.09 15.73
N ALA A 89 -10.79 12.90 17.00
CA ALA A 89 -11.70 12.65 18.13
C ALA A 89 -12.74 13.76 18.32
N GLU A 90 -12.33 15.02 18.24
CA GLU A 90 -13.19 16.20 18.47
C GLU A 90 -14.12 16.49 17.28
N ARG A 91 -13.76 16.04 16.09
CA ARG A 91 -14.48 16.35 14.86
C ARG A 91 -15.67 15.40 14.66
N LYS A 92 -16.84 15.93 14.37
CA LYS A 92 -18.07 15.14 14.16
C LYS A 92 -18.25 14.61 12.71
N GLY A 93 -17.32 14.94 11.79
CA GLY A 93 -17.35 14.55 10.38
C GLY A 93 -16.42 15.41 9.54
N GLY A 94 -16.33 15.13 8.21
CA GLY A 94 -15.45 15.89 7.32
C GLY A 94 -13.97 15.70 7.66
N TYR A 95 -13.57 14.46 7.93
CA TYR A 95 -12.20 14.12 8.31
C TYR A 95 -11.20 14.24 7.17
N THR A 96 -11.69 14.33 5.92
CA THR A 96 -10.86 14.39 4.73
C THR A 96 -11.07 15.67 3.94
N ARG A 97 -10.00 16.13 3.26
CA ARG A 97 -10.02 17.30 2.37
C ARG A 97 -9.59 16.88 0.97
N ILE A 98 -10.23 17.43 -0.05
CA ILE A 98 -9.88 17.24 -1.46
C ILE A 98 -9.39 18.57 -2.01
N ILE A 99 -8.13 18.63 -2.43
CA ILE A 99 -7.50 19.80 -3.06
C ILE A 99 -7.31 19.49 -4.54
N LYS A 100 -7.85 20.32 -5.43
CA LYS A 100 -7.68 20.18 -6.87
C LYS A 100 -6.27 20.63 -7.26
N ILE A 101 -5.53 19.82 -8.04
CA ILE A 101 -4.15 20.12 -8.44
C ILE A 101 -4.11 20.66 -9.89
N GLY A 102 -5.08 20.29 -10.72
CA GLY A 102 -5.09 20.58 -12.16
C GLY A 102 -5.31 19.32 -12.99
N GLN A 103 -4.88 19.36 -14.23
CA GLN A 103 -4.97 18.23 -15.17
C GLN A 103 -3.65 17.48 -15.28
N ARG A 104 -3.73 16.18 -15.56
CA ARG A 104 -2.56 15.36 -15.86
C ARG A 104 -2.14 15.56 -17.32
N ASN A 105 -0.83 15.71 -17.58
CA ASN A 105 -0.33 16.07 -18.91
C ASN A 105 -0.61 14.99 -19.97
N SER A 106 -0.76 13.70 -19.59
CA SER A 106 -0.91 12.61 -20.56
C SER A 106 -2.32 12.50 -21.13
N ASP A 107 -3.37 12.68 -20.33
CA ASP A 107 -4.76 12.41 -20.68
C ASP A 107 -5.73 13.51 -20.21
N ALA A 108 -5.20 14.65 -19.80
CA ALA A 108 -5.97 15.78 -19.27
C ALA A 108 -6.95 15.41 -18.13
N ALA A 109 -6.74 14.25 -17.45
CA ALA A 109 -7.59 13.85 -16.35
C ALA A 109 -7.47 14.83 -15.17
N PRO A 110 -8.59 15.30 -14.58
CA PRO A 110 -8.55 16.18 -13.42
C PRO A 110 -7.98 15.43 -12.21
N MET A 111 -6.88 15.95 -11.67
CA MET A 111 -6.17 15.40 -10.52
C MET A 111 -6.54 16.13 -9.24
N ALA A 112 -6.50 15.39 -8.13
CA ALA A 112 -6.73 15.94 -6.81
C ALA A 112 -5.84 15.27 -5.77
N LEU A 113 -5.56 16.01 -4.71
CA LEU A 113 -4.95 15.53 -3.49
C LEU A 113 -6.08 15.20 -2.51
N LEU A 114 -6.06 14.01 -1.96
CA LEU A 114 -6.91 13.60 -0.83
C LEU A 114 -6.03 13.51 0.40
N GLU A 115 -6.40 14.19 1.47
CA GLU A 115 -5.62 14.24 2.72
C GLU A 115 -6.52 14.21 3.95
N TRP A 116 -5.97 13.80 5.09
CA TRP A 116 -6.62 13.97 6.38
C TRP A 116 -6.50 15.44 6.82
N VAL A 117 -7.59 16.02 7.34
CA VAL A 117 -7.62 17.44 7.75
C VAL A 117 -6.71 17.68 8.96
N ASP A 118 -6.66 16.73 9.88
CA ASP A 118 -5.93 16.84 11.16
C ASP A 118 -4.56 16.13 11.10
N ALA A 119 -4.10 15.73 9.90
CA ALA A 119 -2.74 15.23 9.74
C ALA A 119 -1.77 16.40 9.86
N THR A 120 -0.81 16.31 10.79
CA THR A 120 0.40 17.11 10.71
C THR A 120 1.10 16.71 9.42
N VAL A 121 1.09 17.60 8.44
CA VAL A 121 1.80 17.40 7.19
C VAL A 121 3.28 17.38 7.54
N VAL A 122 3.86 16.20 7.70
CA VAL A 122 5.29 16.06 7.54
C VAL A 122 5.52 16.32 6.05
N GLU A 123 5.89 17.56 5.71
CA GLU A 123 6.41 17.87 4.39
C GLU A 123 7.64 16.99 4.19
N THR A 124 7.44 15.83 3.56
CA THR A 124 8.53 15.21 2.82
C THR A 124 8.83 16.19 1.70
N ALA A 125 9.84 17.04 1.93
CA ALA A 125 10.43 17.88 0.92
C ALA A 125 10.64 17.03 -0.35
N PRO A 126 10.32 17.54 -1.54
CA PRO A 126 10.59 16.81 -2.77
C PRO A 126 12.09 16.53 -2.81
N GLU A 127 12.45 15.24 -2.84
CA GLU A 127 13.84 14.85 -3.08
C GLU A 127 14.37 15.63 -4.28
N PRO A 128 15.51 16.31 -4.15
CA PRO A 128 16.08 17.02 -5.26
C PRO A 128 16.49 15.98 -6.31
N LYS A 129 15.83 16.02 -7.47
CA LYS A 129 16.24 15.26 -8.65
C LYS A 129 17.72 15.47 -8.84
N ALA A 130 18.52 14.44 -8.62
CA ALA A 130 19.93 14.40 -8.91
C ALA A 130 20.12 14.78 -10.39
N LYS A 131 20.64 15.98 -10.60
CA LYS A 131 21.11 16.43 -11.91
C LYS A 131 22.33 15.58 -12.24
N THR A 132 22.18 14.65 -13.18
CA THR A 132 23.30 13.99 -13.86
C THR A 132 24.18 15.07 -14.51
N LYS A 133 25.27 15.42 -13.86
CA LYS A 133 26.36 16.15 -14.50
C LYS A 133 27.15 15.17 -15.34
N LYS A 134 26.90 15.24 -16.65
CA LYS A 134 27.80 14.77 -17.70
C LYS A 134 29.03 15.65 -17.64
N ALA A 135 30.18 15.11 -17.29
CA ALA A 135 31.47 15.73 -17.51
C ALA A 135 32.40 14.73 -18.18
N ALA A 136 32.88 15.19 -19.32
CA ALA A 136 33.70 14.48 -20.28
C ALA A 136 35.14 14.28 -19.83
N ALA A 137 35.66 13.15 -20.29
CA ALA A 137 37.04 12.83 -20.71
C ALA A 137 38.22 13.73 -20.36
N LYS A 138 39.31 13.17 -19.81
CA LYS A 138 40.57 13.06 -20.55
C LYS A 138 41.70 12.41 -19.71
N ALA A 139 42.34 11.44 -20.38
CA ALA A 139 43.75 11.05 -20.31
C ALA A 139 44.27 10.16 -19.16
N ALA A 140 44.66 8.96 -19.53
CA ALA A 140 45.66 8.05 -18.96
C ALA A 140 47.09 8.66 -19.03
N PRO A 141 48.25 8.06 -18.54
CA PRO A 141 48.51 6.60 -18.46
C PRO A 141 49.36 6.10 -17.25
N ALA A 142 49.47 4.74 -17.20
CA ALA A 142 50.60 3.90 -16.80
C ALA A 142 50.95 3.69 -15.31
N ALA A 143 50.83 2.49 -14.81
CA ALA A 143 51.85 1.45 -14.68
C ALA A 143 51.30 0.24 -13.85
N GLU A 144 51.34 -0.93 -14.46
CA GLU A 144 51.40 -2.28 -13.89
C GLU A 144 52.73 -2.49 -13.12
N PRO A 145 53.03 -3.63 -12.40
CA PRO A 145 52.40 -4.94 -12.45
C PRO A 145 52.34 -5.75 -11.12
N ALA A 146 51.70 -6.94 -11.24
CA ALA A 146 51.96 -8.23 -10.57
C ALA A 146 51.48 -8.42 -9.11
N ALA A 147 50.65 -9.40 -8.80
CA ALA A 147 50.80 -10.83 -8.90
C ALA A 147 49.50 -11.53 -8.41
N GLU A 148 48.98 -12.44 -9.21
CA GLU A 148 48.24 -13.64 -8.78
C GLU A 148 49.23 -14.60 -8.05
N PRO A 149 48.83 -15.67 -7.34
CA PRO A 149 47.84 -16.62 -7.78
C PRO A 149 47.03 -17.44 -6.70
N LYS A 150 46.09 -18.22 -7.22
CA LYS A 150 45.72 -19.60 -6.83
C LYS A 150 44.47 -19.85 -5.97
N LYS A 151 43.45 -20.37 -6.70
CA LYS A 151 42.49 -21.42 -6.26
C LYS A 151 43.20 -22.69 -5.79
N PRO A 152 42.53 -23.57 -5.01
CA PRO A 152 41.77 -24.69 -5.57
C PRO A 152 40.48 -25.01 -4.79
N ARG A 153 39.38 -25.33 -5.43
CA ARG A 153 38.76 -26.53 -5.97
C ARG A 153 39.00 -27.85 -5.17
N ALA A 154 37.87 -28.37 -4.64
CA ALA A 154 37.50 -29.81 -4.64
C ALA A 154 36.18 -30.01 -3.86
N LYS A 155 35.05 -30.34 -4.52
CA LYS A 155 34.53 -31.70 -4.78
C LYS A 155 34.25 -32.54 -3.52
N LYS A 156 32.92 -32.83 -3.24
CA LYS A 156 32.35 -34.15 -3.46
C LYS A 156 30.92 -34.24 -2.91
N LYS A 157 29.99 -34.62 -3.77
CA LYS A 157 28.82 -35.44 -3.50
C LYS A 157 29.29 -36.91 -3.39
N PRO A 158 28.62 -37.86 -2.77
CA PRO A 158 27.38 -38.46 -3.25
C PRO A 158 26.41 -38.91 -2.13
N ALA A 159 25.11 -38.87 -2.39
CA ALA A 159 24.18 -39.97 -2.65
C ALA A 159 24.19 -41.18 -1.69
N ALA A 160 23.01 -41.45 -1.13
CA ALA A 160 22.33 -42.75 -1.17
C ALA A 160 20.97 -42.67 -0.42
N GLU A 161 19.90 -42.84 -1.13
CA GLU A 161 18.71 -43.62 -0.77
C GLU A 161 19.10 -45.11 -0.62
N PRO A 162 18.30 -46.05 -0.13
CA PRO A 162 16.84 -46.16 -0.19
C PRO A 162 16.13 -46.94 0.96
N ALA A 163 14.76 -47.02 0.83
CA ALA A 163 13.85 -48.11 1.21
C ALA A 163 13.60 -48.36 2.72
N GLU A 164 12.42 -48.61 3.21
CA GLU A 164 11.30 -49.44 2.80
C GLU A 164 10.08 -49.16 3.70
N THR A 165 8.91 -49.20 3.11
CA THR A 165 7.63 -49.46 3.76
C THR A 165 7.56 -50.87 4.32
N PRO A 166 6.71 -51.19 5.30
CA PRO A 166 5.45 -51.77 4.88
C PRO A 166 4.22 -51.35 5.66
N ALA A 167 3.13 -51.55 4.97
CA ALA A 167 1.74 -51.48 5.35
C ALA A 167 1.38 -52.39 6.54
N GLU A 168 0.39 -51.96 7.34
CA GLU A 168 -0.55 -52.89 7.96
C GLU A 168 -1.93 -52.23 8.09
N GLU A 169 -2.89 -52.91 7.51
CA GLU A 169 -4.31 -52.64 7.45
C GLU A 169 -5.01 -52.96 8.78
N PRO A 170 -6.30 -52.58 8.93
CA PRO A 170 -7.05 -52.53 10.19
C PRO A 170 -7.74 -53.87 10.53
N PRO A 171 -8.31 -53.99 11.70
CA PRO A 171 -9.52 -54.83 11.83
C PRO A 171 -10.74 -54.01 12.26
N SER A 172 -11.78 -54.20 11.47
CA SER A 172 -13.18 -54.09 11.78
C SER A 172 -13.57 -55.02 12.94
N GLY A 173 -14.54 -54.62 13.70
CA GLY A 173 -15.30 -55.54 14.55
C GLY A 173 -16.03 -54.93 15.74
N GLU A 174 -17.37 -54.97 15.59
CA GLU A 174 -18.53 -54.91 16.51
C GLU A 174 -18.93 -53.58 17.09
#